data_84b6ab3362afcbf599bf4a711f7e2fc3
#
_entry.id   84b6ab3362afcbf599bf4a711f7e2fc3
#
_cell.length_a   1.000
_cell.length_b   1.000
_cell.length_c   1.000
_cell.angle_alpha   90.00
_cell.angle_beta   90.00
_cell.angle_gamma   90.00
#
_symmetry.space_group_name_H-M   'P 1'
#
loop_
_entity.id
_entity.type
_entity.pdbx_description
1 polymer ?
#
loop_
_entity_poly.entity_id
_entity_poly.type
_entity_poly.pdbx_seq_one_letter_code
_entity_poly.pdbx_strand_id
1 'polypeptide(L)'
;MKRFYTAESVTEGHPDKLCDLIADSVLDDCLKEDSDSRVACEVLATKGRIIVAGEITSRCNPNVSEIVKGVLEDVGYSPEEIQMDVFLHKQSPDIAEAVNHSMEQRSGLSEEQDKRNEGAGDQGVMVGFACKETASLMPMPVVLANRIVRELSACRKSGYIAGILPDGKAQVTVEYEDGEPVRLSSVVVSCQHREDKKQRELEREIREKVLKPALHICWKVLGTDYFTMESAKGCCRHSGFQQSGAYTGEYRVV
;
A
#
# COMPACT_ATOMS: atom_id res chain seq x y z
N MET A 1 10.30 22.78 -21.40
CA MET A 1 10.79 22.99 -20.01
C MET A 1 10.94 21.63 -19.35
N LYS A 2 12.15 21.30 -18.83
CA LYS A 2 12.38 20.02 -18.16
C LYS A 2 11.79 20.01 -16.75
N ARG A 3 11.09 18.93 -16.39
CA ARG A 3 10.55 18.66 -15.05
C ARG A 3 10.79 17.20 -14.66
N PHE A 4 10.79 16.92 -13.37
CA PHE A 4 10.91 15.56 -12.84
C PHE A 4 9.70 15.28 -11.95
N TYR A 5 9.06 14.14 -12.19
CA TYR A 5 7.99 13.65 -11.33
C TYR A 5 8.39 12.30 -10.75
N THR A 6 8.14 12.16 -9.45
CA THR A 6 8.49 10.95 -8.69
C THR A 6 7.23 10.37 -8.07
N ALA A 7 7.11 9.04 -8.12
CA ALA A 7 6.09 8.29 -7.41
C ALA A 7 6.71 7.11 -6.66
N GLU A 8 6.06 6.72 -5.59
CA GLU A 8 6.43 5.58 -4.76
C GLU A 8 5.28 4.57 -4.69
N SER A 9 5.62 3.32 -4.48
CA SER A 9 4.68 2.24 -4.17
C SER A 9 5.34 1.22 -3.25
N VAL A 10 4.53 0.50 -2.48
CA VAL A 10 4.99 -0.49 -1.50
C VAL A 10 4.34 -1.84 -1.72
N THR A 11 5.02 -2.91 -1.29
CA THR A 11 4.48 -4.27 -1.27
C THR A 11 3.47 -4.46 -0.15
N GLU A 12 2.74 -5.57 -0.16
CA GLU A 12 1.72 -5.89 0.86
C GLU A 12 2.26 -6.02 2.28
N GLY A 13 3.55 -6.32 2.45
CA GLY A 13 4.19 -6.43 3.76
C GLY A 13 4.76 -5.13 4.32
N HIS A 14 4.67 -4.02 3.59
CA HIS A 14 5.03 -2.71 4.13
C HIS A 14 4.03 -2.31 5.24
N PRO A 15 4.50 -1.76 6.38
CA PRO A 15 3.63 -1.45 7.51
C PRO A 15 2.39 -0.63 7.14
N ASP A 16 2.53 0.41 6.32
CA ASP A 16 1.41 1.27 5.93
C ASP A 16 0.33 0.48 5.16
N LYS A 17 0.74 -0.31 4.16
CA LYS A 17 -0.22 -1.13 3.39
C LYS A 17 -0.81 -2.27 4.22
N LEU A 18 -0.04 -2.84 5.14
CA LEU A 18 -0.51 -3.85 6.07
C LEU A 18 -1.60 -3.28 6.98
N CYS A 19 -1.42 -2.05 7.48
CA CYS A 19 -2.43 -1.36 8.27
C CYS A 19 -3.72 -1.14 7.49
N ASP A 20 -3.63 -0.67 6.25
CA ASP A 20 -4.78 -0.49 5.36
C ASP A 20 -5.50 -1.82 5.11
N LEU A 21 -4.74 -2.90 4.80
CA LEU A 21 -5.33 -4.23 4.58
C LEU A 21 -6.09 -4.75 5.80
N ILE A 22 -5.57 -4.51 7.00
CA ILE A 22 -6.25 -4.90 8.24
C ILE A 22 -7.53 -4.07 8.43
N ALA A 23 -7.46 -2.75 8.27
CA ALA A 23 -8.60 -1.87 8.41
C ALA A 23 -9.71 -2.20 7.41
N ASP A 24 -9.35 -2.42 6.13
CA ASP A 24 -10.26 -2.85 5.07
C ASP A 24 -10.89 -4.22 5.37
N SER A 25 -10.12 -5.16 5.92
CA SER A 25 -10.62 -6.49 6.28
C SER A 25 -11.63 -6.43 7.43
N VAL A 26 -11.44 -5.53 8.39
CA VAL A 26 -12.42 -5.28 9.46
C VAL A 26 -13.70 -4.66 8.89
N LEU A 27 -13.58 -3.71 7.96
CA LEU A 27 -14.72 -3.12 7.25
C LEU A 27 -15.48 -4.17 6.45
N ASP A 28 -14.78 -4.99 5.68
CA ASP A 28 -15.37 -6.07 4.86
C ASP A 28 -16.15 -7.07 5.72
N ASP A 29 -15.61 -7.44 6.88
CA ASP A 29 -16.27 -8.37 7.81
C ASP A 29 -17.57 -7.76 8.37
N CYS A 30 -17.55 -6.49 8.75
CA CYS A 30 -18.74 -5.77 9.18
C CYS A 30 -19.79 -5.68 8.07
N LEU A 31 -19.40 -5.31 6.85
CA LEU A 31 -20.33 -5.13 5.73
C LEU A 31 -20.96 -6.44 5.23
N LYS A 32 -20.31 -7.59 5.43
CA LYS A 32 -20.91 -8.91 5.11
C LYS A 32 -22.17 -9.19 5.90
N GLU A 33 -22.21 -8.78 7.17
CA GLU A 33 -23.33 -9.03 8.07
C GLU A 33 -24.30 -7.86 8.16
N ASP A 34 -23.81 -6.65 7.99
CA ASP A 34 -24.57 -5.41 8.14
C ASP A 34 -24.12 -4.35 7.13
N SER A 35 -24.88 -4.20 6.04
CA SER A 35 -24.60 -3.20 4.98
C SER A 35 -24.62 -1.75 5.46
N ASP A 36 -25.26 -1.50 6.61
CA ASP A 36 -25.39 -0.16 7.20
C ASP A 36 -24.30 0.13 8.23
N SER A 37 -23.29 -0.75 8.35
CA SER A 37 -22.18 -0.58 9.28
C SER A 37 -21.46 0.75 9.10
N ARG A 38 -21.14 1.40 10.22
CA ARG A 38 -20.26 2.57 10.29
C ARG A 38 -18.96 2.13 10.95
N VAL A 39 -17.88 2.15 10.19
CA VAL A 39 -16.58 1.62 10.62
C VAL A 39 -15.52 2.69 10.46
N ALA A 40 -14.99 3.17 11.58
CA ALA A 40 -13.81 4.01 11.67
C ALA A 40 -12.74 3.19 12.38
N CYS A 41 -11.97 2.42 11.62
CA CYS A 41 -10.96 1.51 12.12
C CYS A 41 -9.57 1.99 11.68
N GLU A 42 -8.74 2.34 12.64
CA GLU A 42 -7.36 2.77 12.46
C GLU A 42 -6.40 1.70 12.95
N VAL A 43 -5.31 1.50 12.23
CA VAL A 43 -4.31 0.49 12.57
C VAL A 43 -2.93 1.10 12.58
N LEU A 44 -2.14 0.76 13.59
CA LEU A 44 -0.73 1.10 13.70
C LEU A 44 0.08 -0.19 13.80
N ALA A 45 1.02 -0.37 12.88
CA ALA A 45 1.97 -1.47 12.91
C ALA A 45 3.38 -0.97 13.24
N THR A 46 4.02 -1.62 14.20
CA THR A 46 5.42 -1.37 14.58
C THR A 46 6.09 -2.69 14.92
N LYS A 47 7.41 -2.66 15.18
CA LYS A 47 8.18 -3.87 15.46
C LYS A 47 7.54 -4.76 16.52
N GLY A 48 7.08 -5.95 16.11
CA GLY A 48 6.48 -6.96 16.98
C GLY A 48 5.13 -6.59 17.58
N ARG A 49 4.45 -5.52 17.07
CA ARG A 49 3.17 -5.09 17.61
C ARG A 49 2.24 -4.51 16.55
N ILE A 50 0.97 -4.84 16.68
CA ILE A 50 -0.14 -4.19 15.98
C ILE A 50 -1.11 -3.61 17.01
N ILE A 51 -1.54 -2.38 16.79
CA ILE A 51 -2.58 -1.72 17.55
C ILE A 51 -3.73 -1.42 16.61
N VAL A 52 -4.93 -1.91 16.95
CA VAL A 52 -6.18 -1.63 16.23
C VAL A 52 -7.04 -0.78 17.15
N ALA A 53 -7.43 0.40 16.70
CA ALA A 53 -8.21 1.34 17.51
C ALA A 53 -9.29 2.00 16.64
N GLY A 54 -10.37 2.45 17.28
CA GLY A 54 -11.41 3.19 16.57
C GLY A 54 -12.80 2.98 17.10
N GLU A 55 -13.78 3.31 16.25
CA GLU A 55 -15.19 3.26 16.61
C GLU A 55 -15.97 2.50 15.53
N ILE A 56 -16.80 1.54 15.96
CA ILE A 56 -17.65 0.73 15.09
C ILE A 56 -19.08 0.77 15.58
N THR A 57 -20.02 1.11 14.69
CA THR A 57 -21.45 0.94 14.88
C THR A 57 -21.96 -0.04 13.85
N SER A 58 -22.23 -1.25 14.26
CA SER A 58 -22.66 -2.36 13.41
C SER A 58 -23.47 -3.36 14.25
N ARG A 59 -24.26 -4.20 13.57
CA ARG A 59 -24.84 -5.42 14.14
C ARG A 59 -23.82 -6.58 14.18
N CYS A 60 -22.80 -6.50 13.33
CA CYS A 60 -21.64 -7.39 13.34
C CYS A 60 -20.78 -7.15 14.59
N ASN A 61 -20.15 -8.21 15.07
CA ASN A 61 -19.12 -8.14 16.10
C ASN A 61 -17.85 -8.81 15.56
N PRO A 62 -17.01 -8.09 14.79
CA PRO A 62 -15.88 -8.66 14.07
C PRO A 62 -14.86 -9.26 15.04
N ASN A 63 -14.39 -10.46 14.73
CA ASN A 63 -13.26 -11.05 15.45
C ASN A 63 -11.93 -10.49 14.91
N VAL A 64 -11.60 -9.26 15.38
CA VAL A 64 -10.43 -8.51 14.91
C VAL A 64 -9.14 -9.33 15.04
N SER A 65 -8.99 -10.11 16.10
CA SER A 65 -7.79 -10.91 16.30
C SER A 65 -7.60 -11.97 15.21
N GLU A 66 -8.67 -12.63 14.79
CA GLU A 66 -8.61 -13.63 13.71
C GLU A 66 -8.44 -12.95 12.34
N ILE A 67 -9.06 -11.80 12.13
CA ILE A 67 -8.87 -10.99 10.91
C ILE A 67 -7.41 -10.60 10.75
N VAL A 68 -6.79 -10.03 11.79
CA VAL A 68 -5.39 -9.62 11.76
C VAL A 68 -4.46 -10.81 11.53
N LYS A 69 -4.71 -11.96 12.18
CA LYS A 69 -3.92 -13.18 11.94
C LYS A 69 -4.02 -13.64 10.48
N GLY A 70 -5.22 -13.69 9.93
CA GLY A 70 -5.43 -14.06 8.52
C GLY A 70 -4.67 -13.13 7.56
N VAL A 71 -4.74 -11.83 7.76
CA VAL A 71 -4.00 -10.85 6.94
C VAL A 71 -2.49 -11.05 7.06
N LEU A 72 -1.97 -11.29 8.26
CA LEU A 72 -0.54 -11.55 8.48
C LEU A 72 -0.07 -12.81 7.75
N GLU A 73 -0.82 -13.89 7.85
CA GLU A 73 -0.53 -15.17 7.17
C GLU A 73 -0.55 -15.01 5.64
N ASP A 74 -1.55 -14.31 5.08
CA ASP A 74 -1.69 -14.06 3.65
C ASP A 74 -0.52 -13.22 3.09
N VAL A 75 -0.04 -12.28 3.89
CA VAL A 75 1.12 -11.45 3.56
C VAL A 75 2.43 -12.26 3.71
N GLY A 76 2.46 -13.25 4.61
CA GLY A 76 3.62 -14.11 4.87
C GLY A 76 4.40 -13.74 6.12
N TYR A 77 3.74 -13.15 7.11
CA TYR A 77 4.24 -12.95 8.46
C TYR A 77 3.74 -14.03 9.42
N SER A 78 4.49 -14.30 10.50
CA SER A 78 4.07 -15.23 11.56
C SER A 78 3.29 -14.48 12.63
N PRO A 79 1.97 -14.75 12.81
CA PRO A 79 1.15 -14.03 13.79
C PRO A 79 1.63 -14.20 15.23
N GLU A 80 2.25 -15.34 15.55
CA GLU A 80 2.72 -15.67 16.90
C GLU A 80 3.84 -14.76 17.40
N GLU A 81 4.56 -14.10 16.49
CA GLU A 81 5.65 -13.17 16.82
C GLU A 81 5.15 -11.75 17.07
N ILE A 82 3.83 -11.52 16.94
CA ILE A 82 3.23 -10.19 16.94
C ILE A 82 2.24 -10.05 18.09
N GLN A 83 2.52 -9.12 18.98
CA GLN A 83 1.57 -8.72 20.02
C GLN A 83 0.49 -7.83 19.41
N MET A 84 -0.76 -8.07 19.79
CA MET A 84 -1.93 -7.38 19.30
C MET A 84 -2.68 -6.70 20.43
N ASP A 85 -2.94 -5.40 20.26
CA ASP A 85 -3.76 -4.62 21.19
C ASP A 85 -4.97 -4.04 20.42
N VAL A 86 -6.19 -4.27 20.93
CA VAL A 86 -7.43 -3.86 20.26
C VAL A 86 -8.22 -2.92 21.18
N PHE A 87 -8.49 -1.70 20.69
CA PHE A 87 -9.20 -0.62 21.38
C PHE A 87 -10.35 -0.11 20.49
N LEU A 88 -11.34 -0.97 20.25
CA LEU A 88 -12.52 -0.63 19.48
C LEU A 88 -13.70 -0.34 20.41
N HIS A 89 -14.38 0.76 20.16
CA HIS A 89 -15.52 1.22 20.93
C HIS A 89 -16.74 1.45 20.04
N LYS A 90 -17.90 1.58 20.64
CA LYS A 90 -19.09 2.02 19.91
C LYS A 90 -19.03 3.54 19.71
N GLN A 91 -19.45 4.01 18.53
CA GLN A 91 -19.48 5.43 18.22
C GLN A 91 -20.31 6.22 19.24
N SER A 92 -19.85 7.42 19.59
CA SER A 92 -20.59 8.36 20.45
C SER A 92 -21.98 8.68 19.85
N PRO A 93 -23.05 8.68 20.65
CA PRO A 93 -24.39 9.06 20.18
C PRO A 93 -24.43 10.44 19.52
N ASP A 94 -23.68 11.41 20.03
CA ASP A 94 -23.65 12.79 19.52
C ASP A 94 -23.05 12.84 18.11
N ILE A 95 -21.99 12.06 17.85
CA ILE A 95 -21.39 11.95 16.53
C ILE A 95 -22.32 11.17 15.59
N ALA A 96 -22.95 10.09 16.07
CA ALA A 96 -23.88 9.29 15.28
C ALA A 96 -25.06 10.13 14.78
N GLU A 97 -25.64 10.99 15.62
CA GLU A 97 -26.70 11.90 15.23
C GLU A 97 -26.26 12.88 14.12
N ALA A 98 -25.03 13.36 14.17
CA ALA A 98 -24.49 14.29 13.18
C ALA A 98 -24.23 13.65 11.82
N VAL A 99 -23.89 12.35 11.75
CA VAL A 99 -23.47 11.68 10.52
C VAL A 99 -24.52 10.73 9.91
N ASN A 100 -25.53 10.31 10.69
CA ASN A 100 -26.56 9.37 10.24
C ASN A 100 -27.58 9.98 9.27
N HIS A 101 -27.75 11.29 9.32
CA HIS A 101 -28.71 12.02 8.52
C HIS A 101 -28.04 13.10 7.68
N SER A 102 -28.36 13.18 6.40
CA SER A 102 -27.86 14.25 5.53
C SER A 102 -28.37 15.63 6.01
N MET A 103 -27.67 16.68 5.60
CA MET A 103 -28.05 18.05 5.94
C MET A 103 -29.43 18.43 5.39
N GLU A 104 -29.78 17.89 4.21
CA GLU A 104 -31.08 18.05 3.56
C GLU A 104 -32.20 17.42 4.38
N GLN A 105 -31.97 16.24 4.94
CA GLN A 105 -32.95 15.57 5.80
C GLN A 105 -33.14 16.34 7.11
N ARG A 106 -32.06 16.76 7.75
CA ARG A 106 -32.12 17.53 9.01
C ARG A 106 -32.80 18.88 8.83
N SER A 107 -32.68 19.50 7.66
CA SER A 107 -33.35 20.78 7.32
C SER A 107 -34.77 20.62 6.78
N GLY A 108 -35.30 19.40 6.65
CA GLY A 108 -36.63 19.13 6.14
C GLY A 108 -36.80 19.41 4.64
N LEU A 109 -35.70 19.45 3.89
CA LEU A 109 -35.69 19.74 2.46
C LEU A 109 -35.82 18.48 1.58
N SER A 110 -35.83 17.28 2.18
CA SER A 110 -35.94 16.01 1.45
C SER A 110 -37.04 15.13 2.05
N GLU A 111 -37.71 14.35 1.18
CA GLU A 111 -38.68 13.33 1.61
C GLU A 111 -37.95 12.12 2.24
N GLU A 112 -38.61 11.47 3.23
CA GLU A 112 -38.05 10.35 4.00
C GLU A 112 -37.55 9.15 3.14
N GLN A 113 -38.00 9.02 1.91
CA GLN A 113 -37.69 7.92 1.00
C GLN A 113 -36.58 8.23 -0.02
N ASP A 114 -35.99 9.40 0.01
CA ASP A 114 -34.92 9.77 -0.91
C ASP A 114 -33.59 9.09 -0.47
N LYS A 115 -32.99 8.28 -1.37
CA LYS A 115 -31.67 7.65 -1.15
C LYS A 115 -30.55 8.65 -0.88
N ARG A 116 -30.74 9.93 -1.20
CA ARG A 116 -29.83 11.03 -0.87
C ARG A 116 -29.86 11.43 0.62
N ASN A 117 -30.72 10.80 1.40
CA ASN A 117 -30.82 11.05 2.84
C ASN A 117 -29.77 10.29 3.67
N GLU A 118 -29.01 9.40 3.05
CA GLU A 118 -27.89 8.76 3.73
C GLU A 118 -26.84 9.82 4.11
N GLY A 119 -26.49 9.87 5.39
CA GLY A 119 -25.40 10.71 5.88
C GLY A 119 -24.04 10.18 5.38
N ALA A 120 -23.06 11.04 5.25
CA ALA A 120 -21.68 10.64 5.06
C ALA A 120 -21.05 10.31 6.43
N GLY A 121 -20.26 9.25 6.51
CA GLY A 121 -19.57 8.86 7.76
C GLY A 121 -18.56 9.91 8.23
N ASP A 122 -18.02 10.71 7.31
CA ASP A 122 -17.11 11.83 7.56
C ASP A 122 -17.21 12.85 6.42
N GLN A 123 -16.68 14.04 6.65
CA GLN A 123 -16.47 15.04 5.59
C GLN A 123 -15.30 14.61 4.70
N GLY A 124 -15.31 15.00 3.43
CA GLY A 124 -14.25 14.62 2.51
C GLY A 124 -14.15 15.53 1.29
N VAL A 125 -12.98 15.52 0.68
CA VAL A 125 -12.71 16.14 -0.63
C VAL A 125 -12.26 15.05 -1.59
N MET A 126 -12.96 14.92 -2.72
CA MET A 126 -12.65 13.95 -3.76
C MET A 126 -11.95 14.62 -4.92
N VAL A 127 -10.81 14.07 -5.36
CA VAL A 127 -10.03 14.55 -6.50
C VAL A 127 -9.98 13.46 -7.57
N GLY A 128 -10.41 13.80 -8.78
CA GLY A 128 -10.27 12.93 -9.96
C GLY A 128 -9.10 13.40 -10.82
N PHE A 129 -8.32 12.44 -11.34
CA PHE A 129 -7.22 12.71 -12.26
C PHE A 129 -7.10 11.60 -13.30
N ALA A 130 -6.87 11.96 -14.56
CA ALA A 130 -6.51 11.05 -15.63
C ALA A 130 -5.60 11.74 -16.64
N CYS A 131 -4.68 10.99 -17.25
CA CYS A 131 -3.79 11.46 -18.31
C CYS A 131 -3.60 10.39 -19.41
N LYS A 132 -3.01 10.77 -20.53
CA LYS A 132 -2.83 9.88 -21.70
C LYS A 132 -1.46 9.16 -21.73
N GLU A 133 -0.68 9.24 -20.67
CA GLU A 133 0.69 8.73 -20.63
C GLU A 133 0.77 7.19 -20.69
N THR A 134 -0.24 6.52 -20.15
CA THR A 134 -0.28 5.05 -20.06
C THR A 134 -1.67 4.52 -20.42
N ALA A 135 -1.75 3.25 -20.74
CA ALA A 135 -3.03 2.57 -21.04
C ALA A 135 -4.02 2.57 -19.86
N SER A 136 -3.52 2.70 -18.63
CA SER A 136 -4.34 2.84 -17.42
C SER A 136 -4.80 4.27 -17.14
N LEU A 137 -4.49 5.22 -18.03
CA LEU A 137 -4.78 6.64 -17.88
C LEU A 137 -4.18 7.28 -16.62
N MET A 138 -3.10 6.71 -16.12
CA MET A 138 -2.36 7.17 -14.94
C MET A 138 -0.95 7.63 -15.31
N PRO A 139 -0.34 8.55 -14.52
CA PRO A 139 1.02 9.01 -14.75
C PRO A 139 2.04 7.88 -14.81
N MET A 140 3.02 8.00 -15.70
CA MET A 140 4.07 7.00 -15.93
C MET A 140 4.80 6.57 -14.64
N PRO A 141 5.29 7.48 -13.77
CA PRO A 141 6.00 7.07 -12.55
C PRO A 141 5.12 6.24 -11.60
N VAL A 142 3.81 6.56 -11.49
CA VAL A 142 2.86 5.80 -10.67
C VAL A 142 2.70 4.37 -11.18
N VAL A 143 2.47 4.24 -12.49
CA VAL A 143 2.30 2.90 -13.12
C VAL A 143 3.54 2.05 -12.94
N LEU A 144 4.73 2.63 -13.13
CA LEU A 144 5.99 1.91 -13.02
C LEU A 144 6.30 1.49 -11.58
N ALA A 145 6.13 2.39 -10.61
CA ALA A 145 6.33 2.05 -9.21
C ALA A 145 5.43 0.88 -8.79
N ASN A 146 4.14 0.93 -9.15
CA ASN A 146 3.19 -0.15 -8.89
C ASN A 146 3.56 -1.47 -9.56
N ARG A 147 4.07 -1.43 -10.80
CA ARG A 147 4.51 -2.65 -11.49
C ARG A 147 5.71 -3.28 -10.83
N ILE A 148 6.70 -2.49 -10.44
CA ILE A 148 7.92 -2.99 -9.77
C ILE A 148 7.55 -3.73 -8.48
N VAL A 149 6.71 -3.15 -7.61
CA VAL A 149 6.33 -3.80 -6.35
C VAL A 149 5.45 -5.04 -6.56
N ARG A 150 4.61 -5.06 -7.60
CA ARG A 150 3.84 -6.27 -7.97
C ARG A 150 4.74 -7.40 -8.44
N GLU A 151 5.72 -7.12 -9.30
CA GLU A 151 6.71 -8.11 -9.75
C GLU A 151 7.56 -8.61 -8.58
N LEU A 152 7.96 -7.72 -7.67
CA LEU A 152 8.70 -8.07 -6.46
C LEU A 152 7.90 -9.04 -5.59
N SER A 153 6.62 -8.73 -5.34
CA SER A 153 5.70 -9.59 -4.58
C SER A 153 5.47 -10.94 -5.28
N ALA A 154 5.29 -10.94 -6.61
CA ALA A 154 5.13 -12.16 -7.39
C ALA A 154 6.38 -13.05 -7.32
N CYS A 155 7.57 -12.47 -7.45
CA CYS A 155 8.84 -13.19 -7.30
C CYS A 155 9.01 -13.79 -5.89
N ARG A 156 8.55 -13.10 -4.86
CA ARG A 156 8.57 -13.60 -3.49
C ARG A 156 7.60 -14.79 -3.31
N LYS A 157 6.33 -14.58 -3.64
CA LYS A 157 5.26 -15.57 -3.45
C LYS A 157 5.50 -16.87 -4.25
N SER A 158 6.05 -16.74 -5.44
CA SER A 158 6.41 -17.92 -6.26
C SER A 158 7.72 -18.59 -5.86
N GLY A 159 8.51 -18.00 -4.96
CA GLY A 159 9.86 -18.48 -4.64
C GLY A 159 10.89 -18.26 -5.76
N TYR A 160 10.55 -17.47 -6.81
CA TYR A 160 11.43 -17.21 -7.94
C TYR A 160 12.68 -16.42 -7.52
N ILE A 161 12.56 -15.58 -6.50
CA ILE A 161 13.69 -14.99 -5.77
C ILE A 161 13.64 -15.52 -4.33
N ALA A 162 14.49 -16.48 -4.02
CA ALA A 162 14.54 -17.04 -2.68
C ALA A 162 15.15 -16.05 -1.68
N GLY A 163 14.61 -16.02 -0.46
CA GLY A 163 15.16 -15.26 0.66
C GLY A 163 14.75 -13.80 0.71
N ILE A 164 13.88 -13.31 -0.17
CA ILE A 164 13.20 -12.01 0.02
C ILE A 164 11.97 -12.16 0.93
N LEU A 165 11.67 -11.10 1.67
CA LEU A 165 10.63 -11.05 2.69
C LEU A 165 9.50 -10.09 2.27
N PRO A 166 8.37 -10.02 3.00
CA PRO A 166 7.18 -9.30 2.54
C PRO A 166 7.32 -7.80 2.33
N ASP A 167 8.17 -7.12 3.11
CA ASP A 167 8.32 -5.67 3.03
C ASP A 167 9.20 -5.26 1.84
N GLY A 168 8.72 -4.29 1.07
CA GLY A 168 9.44 -3.72 -0.05
C GLY A 168 8.83 -2.43 -0.55
N LYS A 169 9.67 -1.60 -1.19
CA LYS A 169 9.29 -0.30 -1.72
C LYS A 169 9.98 -0.05 -3.05
N ALA A 170 9.29 0.61 -3.95
CA ALA A 170 9.86 1.13 -5.18
C ALA A 170 9.55 2.62 -5.32
N GLN A 171 10.57 3.40 -5.72
CA GLN A 171 10.45 4.80 -6.12
C GLN A 171 10.90 4.94 -7.56
N VAL A 172 10.13 5.65 -8.36
CA VAL A 172 10.41 5.88 -9.78
C VAL A 172 10.36 7.37 -10.07
N THR A 173 11.43 7.89 -10.70
CA THR A 173 11.51 9.28 -11.18
C THR A 173 11.57 9.31 -12.69
N VAL A 174 10.67 10.03 -13.33
CA VAL A 174 10.61 10.22 -14.78
C VAL A 174 10.87 11.68 -15.12
N GLU A 175 11.72 11.91 -16.13
CA GLU A 175 11.96 13.21 -16.71
C GLU A 175 10.90 13.50 -17.78
N TYR A 176 10.38 14.73 -17.75
CA TYR A 176 9.38 15.24 -18.68
C TYR A 176 9.90 16.45 -19.43
N GLU A 177 9.62 16.52 -20.72
CA GLU A 177 9.81 17.73 -21.54
C GLU A 177 8.47 18.16 -22.15
N ASP A 178 8.10 19.40 -21.94
CA ASP A 178 6.87 20.00 -22.46
C ASP A 178 5.58 19.20 -22.15
N GLY A 179 5.56 18.53 -20.99
CA GLY A 179 4.41 17.77 -20.50
C GLY A 179 4.42 16.28 -20.86
N GLU A 180 5.38 15.83 -21.70
CA GLU A 180 5.49 14.43 -22.13
C GLU A 180 6.65 13.72 -21.40
N PRO A 181 6.48 12.44 -21.02
CA PRO A 181 7.54 11.66 -20.40
C PRO A 181 8.60 11.30 -21.44
N VAL A 182 9.85 11.67 -21.20
CA VAL A 182 10.94 11.47 -22.18
C VAL A 182 12.00 10.49 -21.71
N ARG A 183 12.22 10.34 -20.41
CA ARG A 183 13.27 9.47 -19.88
C ARG A 183 12.97 8.98 -18.46
N LEU A 184 13.28 7.71 -18.22
CA LEU A 184 13.37 7.18 -16.86
C LEU A 184 14.67 7.72 -16.21
N SER A 185 14.53 8.57 -15.21
CA SER A 185 15.66 9.24 -14.58
C SER A 185 16.29 8.40 -13.47
N SER A 186 15.48 7.82 -12.60
CA SER A 186 15.97 6.93 -11.54
C SER A 186 14.90 5.95 -11.07
N VAL A 187 15.36 4.79 -10.60
CA VAL A 187 14.55 3.79 -9.89
C VAL A 187 15.28 3.40 -8.62
N VAL A 188 14.60 3.47 -7.49
CA VAL A 188 15.09 2.95 -6.20
C VAL A 188 14.19 1.81 -5.78
N VAL A 189 14.79 0.67 -5.42
CA VAL A 189 14.06 -0.47 -4.87
C VAL A 189 14.65 -0.83 -3.52
N SER A 190 13.80 -0.86 -2.50
CA SER A 190 14.12 -1.38 -1.18
C SER A 190 13.41 -2.73 -1.02
N CYS A 191 14.12 -3.73 -0.53
CA CYS A 191 13.59 -5.07 -0.38
C CYS A 191 14.11 -5.69 0.91
N GLN A 192 13.18 -6.08 1.77
CA GLN A 192 13.49 -6.86 2.96
C GLN A 192 13.95 -8.26 2.54
N HIS A 193 14.99 -8.79 3.17
CA HIS A 193 15.53 -10.10 2.85
C HIS A 193 16.14 -10.78 4.08
N ARG A 194 16.37 -12.09 3.99
CA ARG A 194 17.00 -12.89 5.03
C ARG A 194 18.49 -12.51 5.15
N GLU A 195 19.06 -12.68 6.34
CA GLU A 195 20.46 -12.34 6.64
C GLU A 195 21.48 -13.12 5.79
N ASP A 196 21.14 -14.35 5.44
CA ASP A 196 21.98 -15.22 4.62
C ASP A 196 21.99 -14.85 3.12
N LYS A 197 21.08 -13.97 2.67
CA LYS A 197 21.01 -13.54 1.27
C LYS A 197 22.12 -12.55 0.95
N LYS A 198 22.98 -12.93 0.00
CA LYS A 198 24.09 -12.07 -0.44
C LYS A 198 23.58 -10.87 -1.25
N GLN A 199 23.97 -9.66 -0.87
CA GLN A 199 23.54 -8.42 -1.51
C GLN A 199 23.77 -8.41 -3.02
N ARG A 200 24.95 -8.81 -3.51
CA ARG A 200 25.25 -8.85 -4.96
C ARG A 200 24.35 -9.82 -5.76
N GLU A 201 23.96 -10.92 -5.12
CA GLU A 201 23.05 -11.89 -5.72
C GLU A 201 21.65 -11.32 -5.81
N LEU A 202 21.16 -10.73 -4.72
CA LEU A 202 19.86 -10.08 -4.65
C LEU A 202 19.75 -8.94 -5.67
N GLU A 203 20.77 -8.10 -5.80
CA GLU A 203 20.85 -7.02 -6.79
C GLU A 203 20.70 -7.55 -8.23
N ARG A 204 21.46 -8.59 -8.58
CA ARG A 204 21.34 -9.22 -9.88
C ARG A 204 19.96 -9.78 -10.13
N GLU A 205 19.39 -10.48 -9.15
CA GLU A 205 18.07 -11.08 -9.28
C GLU A 205 16.97 -10.04 -9.39
N ILE A 206 16.99 -8.96 -8.60
CA ILE A 206 16.03 -7.84 -8.73
C ILE A 206 16.14 -7.23 -10.13
N ARG A 207 17.35 -6.97 -10.63
CA ARG A 207 17.54 -6.44 -11.98
C ARG A 207 16.90 -7.32 -13.04
N GLU A 208 17.23 -8.61 -13.05
CA GLU A 208 16.84 -9.53 -14.12
C GLU A 208 15.36 -9.96 -14.01
N LYS A 209 14.90 -10.24 -12.79
CA LYS A 209 13.60 -10.88 -12.54
C LYS A 209 12.48 -9.89 -12.22
N VAL A 210 12.80 -8.68 -11.73
CA VAL A 210 11.82 -7.66 -11.33
C VAL A 210 11.86 -6.45 -12.26
N LEU A 211 13.03 -5.77 -12.37
CA LEU A 211 13.11 -4.51 -13.11
C LEU A 211 12.96 -4.71 -14.61
N LYS A 212 13.63 -5.69 -15.21
CA LYS A 212 13.50 -5.94 -16.65
C LYS A 212 12.04 -6.19 -17.09
N PRO A 213 11.28 -7.10 -16.45
CA PRO A 213 9.88 -7.32 -16.80
C PRO A 213 9.00 -6.11 -16.52
N ALA A 214 9.17 -5.47 -15.35
CA ALA A 214 8.34 -4.33 -14.94
C ALA A 214 8.50 -3.11 -15.86
N LEU A 215 9.73 -2.86 -16.34
CA LEU A 215 10.09 -1.69 -17.13
C LEU A 215 10.04 -1.91 -18.64
N HIS A 216 9.75 -3.13 -19.12
CA HIS A 216 9.73 -3.46 -20.56
C HIS A 216 8.83 -2.53 -21.41
N ILE A 217 7.75 -2.02 -20.84
CA ILE A 217 6.86 -1.05 -21.52
C ILE A 217 7.57 0.29 -21.76
N CYS A 218 8.41 0.72 -20.81
CA CYS A 218 9.13 1.99 -20.95
C CYS A 218 10.18 1.96 -22.06
N TRP A 219 10.81 0.83 -22.28
CA TRP A 219 11.79 0.71 -23.36
C TRP A 219 11.21 1.00 -24.75
N LYS A 220 9.93 0.66 -24.95
CA LYS A 220 9.22 0.98 -26.19
C LYS A 220 8.84 2.46 -26.32
N VAL A 221 8.62 3.16 -25.21
CA VAL A 221 8.12 4.53 -25.20
C VAL A 221 9.26 5.54 -25.00
N LEU A 222 10.23 5.23 -24.13
CA LEU A 222 11.27 6.19 -23.71
C LEU A 222 12.66 5.92 -24.34
N GLY A 223 12.82 4.88 -25.19
CA GLY A 223 14.05 4.63 -25.95
C GLY A 223 15.32 4.43 -25.12
N THR A 224 15.20 4.05 -23.85
CA THR A 224 16.35 3.89 -22.95
C THR A 224 16.88 2.46 -22.97
N ASP A 225 18.03 2.26 -23.62
CA ASP A 225 18.73 0.96 -23.70
C ASP A 225 19.70 0.70 -22.53
N TYR A 226 19.89 1.63 -21.61
CA TYR A 226 20.93 1.50 -20.58
C TYR A 226 20.43 1.77 -19.17
N PHE A 227 20.51 0.72 -18.32
CA PHE A 227 20.47 0.81 -16.87
C PHE A 227 21.88 0.62 -16.31
N THR A 228 22.46 1.66 -15.74
CA THR A 228 23.56 1.51 -14.81
C THR A 228 22.96 1.46 -13.40
N MET A 229 23.22 0.37 -12.68
CA MET A 229 22.88 0.29 -11.25
C MET A 229 24.08 0.74 -10.44
N GLU A 230 23.93 1.79 -9.67
CA GLU A 230 24.82 2.07 -8.56
C GLU A 230 24.22 1.47 -7.29
N SER A 231 24.95 0.55 -6.69
CA SER A 231 24.63 0.06 -5.34
C SER A 231 24.84 1.20 -4.36
N ALA A 232 23.77 1.76 -3.83
CA ALA A 232 23.89 2.65 -2.68
C ALA A 232 24.47 1.83 -1.52
N LYS A 233 25.71 2.14 -1.11
CA LYS A 233 26.34 1.61 0.11
C LYS A 233 25.66 2.23 1.34
N GLY A 234 24.47 1.81 1.62
CA GLY A 234 23.72 2.22 2.78
C GLY A 234 22.83 1.05 3.21
N CYS A 235 23.38 0.19 4.05
CA CYS A 235 22.55 -0.78 4.76
C CYS A 235 21.70 0.00 5.76
N CYS A 236 20.52 0.41 5.37
CA CYS A 236 19.52 0.87 6.32
C CYS A 236 19.09 -0.34 7.14
N ARG A 237 19.61 -0.45 8.37
CA ARG A 237 19.07 -1.34 9.40
C ARG A 237 17.68 -0.82 9.80
N HIS A 238 16.72 -0.94 8.93
CA HIS A 238 15.35 -0.83 9.35
C HIS A 238 14.92 -2.22 9.79
N SER A 239 14.68 -2.35 11.08
CA SER A 239 13.94 -3.47 11.63
C SER A 239 12.60 -3.47 10.93
N GLY A 240 12.40 -4.36 9.97
CA GLY A 240 11.09 -4.67 9.46
C GLY A 240 10.14 -4.98 10.62
N PHE A 241 8.87 -5.04 10.36
CA PHE A 241 7.81 -5.31 11.33
C PHE A 241 8.08 -6.57 12.20
N GLN A 242 8.80 -7.55 11.69
CA GLN A 242 9.26 -8.75 12.45
C GLN A 242 10.66 -8.59 13.06
N GLN A 243 10.90 -9.23 14.20
CA GLN A 243 12.14 -9.15 14.99
C GLN A 243 13.37 -9.82 14.36
N SER A 244 13.21 -10.71 13.40
CA SER A 244 14.31 -11.43 12.77
C SER A 244 15.08 -10.53 11.81
N GLY A 245 16.21 -10.07 12.21
CA GLY A 245 17.38 -9.47 11.54
C GLY A 245 17.29 -9.10 10.06
N ALA A 246 16.21 -8.44 9.64
CA ALA A 246 15.98 -8.13 8.26
C ALA A 246 16.74 -6.86 7.85
N TYR A 247 17.59 -6.99 6.85
CA TYR A 247 18.26 -5.87 6.19
C TYR A 247 17.46 -5.45 4.98
N THR A 248 17.19 -4.15 4.84
CA THR A 248 16.71 -3.57 3.60
C THR A 248 17.91 -3.06 2.81
N GLY A 249 18.09 -3.54 1.59
CA GLY A 249 19.06 -2.96 0.65
C GLY A 249 18.33 -1.95 -0.24
N GLU A 250 18.84 -0.73 -0.32
CA GLU A 250 18.38 0.24 -1.32
C GLU A 250 19.20 0.08 -2.60
N TYR A 251 18.52 -0.03 -3.74
CA TYR A 251 19.14 -0.11 -5.06
C TYR A 251 18.71 1.10 -5.87
N ARG A 252 19.67 1.90 -6.29
CA ARG A 252 19.45 3.02 -7.19
C ARG A 252 19.87 2.66 -8.60
N VAL A 253 18.97 2.84 -9.54
CA VAL A 253 19.25 2.79 -10.98
C VAL A 253 19.38 4.23 -11.46
N VAL A 254 20.50 4.56 -12.08
CA VAL A 254 20.75 5.89 -12.65
C VAL A 254 20.82 5.77 -14.15
#